data_dcb1e0fac495b91357ab5a5f60633f7e
#
_entry.id   dcb1e0fac495b91357ab5a5f60633f7e
#
_cell.length_a   1.000
_cell.length_b   1.000
_cell.length_c   1.000
_cell.angle_alpha   90.00
_cell.angle_beta   90.00
_cell.angle_gamma   90.00
#
_symmetry.space_group_name_H-M   'P 1'
#
loop_
_entity.id
_entity.type
_entity.pdbx_description
1 polymer ?
#
loop_
_entity_poly.entity_id
_entity_poly.type
_entity_poly.pdbx_seq_one_letter_code
_entity_poly.pdbx_strand_id
1 'polypeptide(L)'
;DLALIELDQPIRQTSITPFETDVRPPSGANVGVVSYAQDRSEAPSLQQVCHVIDEDPNIMVLSCDVDFGSSGAPIFAIKDGVARIVSVVSAKATVEDKKVALGTQLAAPLAVLMAELAKQDQPVSLSAGGVQMLSGGKAKGAKFVKP
;
A
#
# COMPACT_ATOMS: atom_id res chain seq x y z
N ASP A 1 -0.13 0.84 -9.30
CA ASP A 1 -0.08 2.15 -8.68
C ASP A 1 0.21 1.99 -7.18
N LEU A 2 1.49 1.94 -6.80
CA LEU A 2 1.95 1.72 -5.43
C LEU A 2 3.19 2.58 -5.14
N ALA A 3 3.29 3.13 -3.94
CA ALA A 3 4.47 3.83 -3.46
C ALA A 3 4.86 3.33 -2.08
N LEU A 4 6.15 3.29 -1.80
CA LEU A 4 6.73 3.03 -0.50
C LEU A 4 7.33 4.33 0.04
N ILE A 5 6.98 4.68 1.27
CA ILE A 5 7.46 5.89 1.94
C ILE A 5 8.42 5.48 3.06
N GLU A 6 9.66 5.93 2.97
CA GLU A 6 10.62 5.79 4.05
C GLU A 6 10.47 6.98 5.01
N LEU A 7 10.29 6.69 6.29
CA LEU A 7 10.20 7.73 7.31
C LEU A 7 11.59 8.24 7.68
N ASP A 8 11.69 9.54 7.92
CA ASP A 8 12.94 10.19 8.37
C ASP A 8 13.40 9.68 9.73
N GLN A 9 12.45 9.35 10.59
CA GLN A 9 12.70 8.78 11.91
C GLN A 9 11.87 7.51 12.09
N PRO A 10 12.45 6.45 12.66
CA PRO A 10 11.70 5.22 12.91
C PRO A 10 10.65 5.44 14.00
N ILE A 11 9.49 4.83 13.83
CA ILE A 11 8.49 4.74 14.89
C ILE A 11 8.98 3.72 15.93
N ARG A 12 9.27 4.20 17.14
CA ARG A 12 9.82 3.37 18.23
C ARG A 12 8.78 3.04 19.31
N GLN A 13 7.51 3.28 19.02
CA GLN A 13 6.42 3.02 19.96
C GLN A 13 6.06 1.54 19.96
N THR A 14 6.33 0.85 21.05
CA THR A 14 6.13 -0.61 21.19
C THR A 14 4.66 -1.04 21.17
N SER A 15 3.74 -0.11 21.40
CA SER A 15 2.29 -0.36 21.31
C SER A 15 1.75 -0.39 19.88
N ILE A 16 2.55 0.02 18.90
CA ILE A 16 2.18 0.00 17.48
C ILE A 16 2.86 -1.19 16.82
N THR A 17 2.06 -2.17 16.45
CA THR A 17 2.53 -3.33 15.67
C THR A 17 2.17 -3.11 14.20
N PRO A 18 3.13 -3.16 13.28
CA PRO A 18 2.85 -3.10 11.85
C PRO A 18 1.96 -4.26 11.42
N PHE A 19 1.04 -3.99 10.49
CA PHE A 19 0.27 -5.05 9.87
C PHE A 19 1.15 -5.85 8.91
N GLU A 20 0.98 -7.16 8.94
CA GLU A 20 1.55 -8.04 7.94
C GLU A 20 0.77 -7.91 6.62
N THR A 21 1.41 -8.22 5.52
CA THR A 21 0.77 -8.36 4.21
C THR A 21 0.45 -9.83 3.93
N ASP A 22 -0.58 -10.07 3.12
CA ASP A 22 -0.93 -11.43 2.68
C ASP A 22 -1.24 -11.42 1.17
N VAL A 23 -1.41 -12.61 0.63
CA VAL A 23 -1.83 -12.79 -0.75
C VAL A 23 -3.26 -12.32 -0.95
N ARG A 24 -3.57 -11.96 -2.17
CA ARG A 24 -4.90 -11.56 -2.59
C ARG A 24 -5.92 -12.67 -2.28
N PRO A 25 -7.03 -12.37 -1.61
CA PRO A 25 -8.11 -13.33 -1.39
C PRO A 25 -8.88 -13.58 -2.69
N PRO A 26 -9.54 -14.74 -2.84
CA PRO A 26 -10.32 -15.07 -4.04
C PRO A 26 -11.59 -14.23 -4.15
N SER A 27 -12.18 -14.21 -5.34
CA SER A 27 -13.50 -13.62 -5.58
C SER A 27 -14.55 -14.18 -4.61
N GLY A 28 -15.44 -13.33 -4.11
CA GLY A 28 -16.42 -13.63 -3.06
C GLY A 28 -15.89 -13.53 -1.63
N ALA A 29 -14.58 -13.42 -1.43
CA ALA A 29 -14.03 -13.28 -0.09
C ALA A 29 -14.39 -11.95 0.58
N ASN A 30 -14.54 -11.98 1.90
CA ASN A 30 -14.77 -10.78 2.71
C ASN A 30 -13.47 -10.02 2.92
N VAL A 31 -13.56 -8.71 2.77
CA VAL A 31 -12.48 -7.76 3.07
C VAL A 31 -13.07 -6.55 3.79
N GLY A 32 -12.20 -5.75 4.41
CA GLY A 32 -12.58 -4.48 5.05
C GLY A 32 -11.65 -3.37 4.61
N VAL A 33 -12.10 -2.13 4.72
CA VAL A 33 -11.30 -0.94 4.43
C VAL A 33 -11.39 0.08 5.56
N VAL A 34 -10.25 0.68 5.88
CA VAL A 34 -10.16 1.82 6.79
C VAL A 34 -9.61 2.99 6.01
N SER A 35 -10.35 4.09 5.92
CA SER A 35 -9.93 5.23 5.13
C SER A 35 -10.30 6.57 5.77
N TYR A 36 -9.58 7.62 5.37
CA TYR A 36 -9.92 9.01 5.63
C TYR A 36 -10.41 9.62 4.31
N ALA A 37 -11.73 9.73 4.15
CA ALA A 37 -12.31 10.37 2.98
C ALA A 37 -12.21 11.91 3.08
N GLN A 38 -12.35 12.60 1.95
CA GLN A 38 -12.19 14.05 1.86
C GLN A 38 -13.13 14.82 2.80
N ASP A 39 -14.33 14.31 3.03
CA ASP A 39 -15.34 14.89 3.92
C ASP A 39 -15.10 14.54 5.41
N ARG A 40 -14.16 13.65 5.72
CA ARG A 40 -13.88 13.10 7.04
C ARG A 40 -12.38 12.91 7.29
N SER A 41 -11.58 13.90 6.91
CA SER A 41 -10.12 13.85 7.07
C SER A 41 -9.65 13.75 8.52
N GLU A 42 -10.49 14.15 9.48
CA GLU A 42 -10.18 14.13 10.92
C GLU A 42 -10.59 12.81 11.62
N ALA A 43 -11.39 11.97 10.97
CA ALA A 43 -11.88 10.73 11.55
C ALA A 43 -11.86 9.57 10.55
N PRO A 44 -11.28 8.41 10.91
CA PRO A 44 -11.28 7.25 10.03
C PRO A 44 -12.70 6.68 9.87
N SER A 45 -12.99 6.26 8.66
CA SER A 45 -14.17 5.42 8.35
C SER A 45 -13.72 3.97 8.26
N LEU A 46 -14.45 3.10 8.94
CA LEU A 46 -14.28 1.67 8.87
C LEU A 46 -15.48 1.03 8.18
N GLN A 47 -15.28 0.43 7.03
CA GLN A 47 -16.20 -0.52 6.45
C GLN A 47 -15.68 -1.93 6.75
N GLN A 48 -16.34 -2.62 7.68
CA GLN A 48 -15.87 -3.91 8.19
C GLN A 48 -16.00 -5.05 7.19
N VAL A 49 -17.03 -5.00 6.34
CA VAL A 49 -17.28 -6.06 5.38
C VAL A 49 -17.68 -5.47 4.04
N CYS A 50 -16.87 -5.76 3.05
CA CYS A 50 -17.18 -5.69 1.63
C CYS A 50 -16.57 -6.93 0.95
N HIS A 51 -16.76 -7.12 -0.33
CA HIS A 51 -16.40 -8.37 -0.99
C HIS A 51 -15.49 -8.11 -2.18
N VAL A 52 -14.62 -9.06 -2.47
CA VAL A 52 -13.95 -9.14 -3.77
C VAL A 52 -14.99 -9.54 -4.80
N ILE A 53 -15.26 -8.66 -5.78
CA ILE A 53 -16.23 -8.92 -6.86
C ILE A 53 -15.56 -9.67 -7.97
N ASP A 54 -14.41 -9.18 -8.42
CA ASP A 54 -13.65 -9.73 -9.51
C ASP A 54 -12.16 -9.51 -9.30
N GLU A 55 -11.36 -10.29 -10.01
CA GLU A 55 -9.92 -10.28 -9.92
C GLU A 55 -9.31 -10.32 -11.32
N ASP A 56 -8.72 -9.21 -11.70
CA ASP A 56 -7.77 -9.11 -12.79
C ASP A 56 -6.35 -9.34 -12.23
N PRO A 57 -5.37 -9.83 -13.00
CA PRO A 57 -3.99 -10.01 -12.53
C PRO A 57 -3.38 -8.79 -11.82
N ASN A 58 -3.80 -7.59 -12.16
CA ASN A 58 -3.22 -6.34 -11.67
C ASN A 58 -4.14 -5.54 -10.74
N ILE A 59 -5.44 -5.79 -10.78
CA ILE A 59 -6.47 -5.00 -10.10
C ILE A 59 -7.43 -5.92 -9.37
N MET A 60 -7.82 -5.54 -8.18
CA MET A 60 -8.88 -6.19 -7.41
C MET A 60 -10.12 -5.29 -7.43
N VAL A 61 -11.24 -5.80 -7.92
CA VAL A 61 -12.52 -5.09 -7.93
C VAL A 61 -13.29 -5.44 -6.67
N LEU A 62 -13.74 -4.42 -5.95
CA LEU A 62 -14.29 -4.57 -4.60
C LEU A 62 -15.63 -3.87 -4.47
N SER A 63 -16.55 -4.44 -3.72
CA SER A 63 -17.82 -3.81 -3.37
C SER A 63 -17.71 -2.76 -2.26
N CYS A 64 -16.49 -2.43 -1.84
CA CYS A 64 -16.25 -1.43 -0.82
C CYS A 64 -16.70 -0.04 -1.29
N ASP A 65 -17.38 0.69 -0.41
CA ASP A 65 -17.74 2.08 -0.65
C ASP A 65 -16.56 2.98 -0.26
N VAL A 66 -15.89 3.51 -1.26
CA VAL A 66 -14.75 4.41 -1.09
C VAL A 66 -15.02 5.74 -1.79
N ASP A 67 -14.49 6.82 -1.26
CA ASP A 67 -14.64 8.15 -1.85
C ASP A 67 -13.28 8.83 -2.04
N PHE A 68 -13.29 10.02 -2.62
CA PHE A 68 -12.10 10.84 -2.78
C PHE A 68 -11.37 11.00 -1.43
N GLY A 69 -10.04 10.91 -1.48
CA GLY A 69 -9.19 10.89 -0.28
C GLY A 69 -8.91 9.49 0.28
N SER A 70 -9.63 8.45 -0.17
CA SER A 70 -9.37 7.06 0.27
C SER A 70 -8.22 6.38 -0.48
N SER A 71 -7.62 7.00 -1.49
CA SER A 71 -6.49 6.44 -2.23
C SER A 71 -5.32 6.14 -1.28
N GLY A 72 -4.73 4.95 -1.42
CA GLY A 72 -3.68 4.47 -0.50
C GLY A 72 -4.20 3.85 0.79
N ALA A 73 -5.51 3.88 1.05
CA ALA A 73 -6.09 3.23 2.23
C ALA A 73 -5.90 1.70 2.17
N PRO A 74 -5.53 1.06 3.29
CA PRO A 74 -5.35 -0.38 3.33
C PRO A 74 -6.66 -1.14 3.22
N ILE A 75 -6.63 -2.21 2.45
CA ILE A 75 -7.69 -3.21 2.35
C ILE A 75 -7.22 -4.44 3.12
N PHE A 76 -8.02 -4.86 4.08
CA PHE A 76 -7.69 -5.95 5.00
C PHE A 76 -8.50 -7.21 4.70
N ALA A 77 -7.87 -8.36 4.79
CA ALA A 77 -8.53 -9.64 5.02
C ALA A 77 -8.28 -10.09 6.46
N ILE A 78 -9.29 -10.73 7.06
CA ILE A 78 -9.16 -11.33 8.39
C ILE A 78 -8.92 -12.83 8.21
N LYS A 79 -7.80 -13.31 8.69
CA LYS A 79 -7.44 -14.72 8.68
C LYS A 79 -7.06 -15.15 10.09
N ASP A 80 -7.75 -16.15 10.61
CA ASP A 80 -7.53 -16.66 11.97
C ASP A 80 -7.62 -15.56 13.05
N GLY A 81 -8.52 -14.58 12.85
CA GLY A 81 -8.71 -13.44 13.74
C GLY A 81 -7.66 -12.34 13.61
N VAL A 82 -6.71 -12.45 12.68
CA VAL A 82 -5.64 -11.49 12.44
C VAL A 82 -5.91 -10.71 11.15
N ALA A 83 -5.89 -9.37 11.25
CA ALA A 83 -6.02 -8.50 10.09
C ALA A 83 -4.68 -8.43 9.32
N ARG A 84 -4.73 -8.65 8.01
CA ARG A 84 -3.58 -8.57 7.10
C ARG A 84 -3.92 -7.71 5.90
N ILE A 85 -2.98 -6.88 5.46
CA ILE A 85 -3.17 -6.02 4.30
C ILE A 85 -3.01 -6.88 3.03
N VAL A 86 -4.06 -6.90 2.21
CA VAL A 86 -4.09 -7.67 0.95
C VAL A 86 -4.06 -6.79 -0.29
N SER A 87 -4.38 -5.49 -0.13
CA SER A 87 -4.39 -4.51 -1.21
C SER A 87 -4.40 -3.09 -0.64
N VAL A 88 -4.24 -2.10 -1.51
CA VAL A 88 -4.47 -0.68 -1.20
C VAL A 88 -5.45 -0.09 -2.21
N VAL A 89 -6.28 0.83 -1.75
CA VAL A 89 -7.24 1.53 -2.63
C VAL A 89 -6.47 2.38 -3.63
N SER A 90 -6.72 2.17 -4.92
CA SER A 90 -6.14 2.93 -6.02
C SER A 90 -7.14 3.93 -6.61
N ALA A 91 -8.36 3.48 -6.86
CA ALA A 91 -9.38 4.29 -7.50
C ALA A 91 -10.78 3.84 -7.11
N LYS A 92 -11.78 4.64 -7.51
CA LYS A 92 -13.19 4.23 -7.57
C LYS A 92 -13.64 4.19 -9.02
N ALA A 93 -14.55 3.29 -9.32
CA ALA A 93 -15.14 3.14 -10.65
C ALA A 93 -16.63 2.85 -10.54
N THR A 94 -17.29 2.80 -11.68
CA THR A 94 -18.67 2.32 -11.80
C THR A 94 -18.69 1.17 -12.80
N VAL A 95 -19.20 0.03 -12.37
CA VAL A 95 -19.38 -1.15 -13.20
C VAL A 95 -20.85 -1.53 -13.14
N GLU A 96 -21.52 -1.60 -14.28
CA GLU A 96 -22.97 -1.91 -14.37
C GLU A 96 -23.84 -1.07 -13.40
N ASP A 97 -23.60 0.24 -13.38
CA ASP A 97 -24.26 1.23 -12.50
C ASP A 97 -24.00 1.03 -11.00
N LYS A 98 -23.09 0.14 -10.61
CA LYS A 98 -22.67 -0.06 -9.23
C LYS A 98 -21.32 0.61 -8.98
N LYS A 99 -21.23 1.35 -7.88
CA LYS A 99 -19.96 1.90 -7.43
C LYS A 99 -19.09 0.76 -6.91
N VAL A 100 -17.81 0.76 -7.32
CA VAL A 100 -16.81 -0.22 -6.90
C VAL A 100 -15.52 0.48 -6.53
N ALA A 101 -14.78 -0.12 -5.61
CA ALA A 101 -13.40 0.26 -5.34
C ALA A 101 -12.45 -0.60 -6.18
N LEU A 102 -11.36 0.01 -6.64
CA LEU A 102 -10.27 -0.67 -7.31
C LEU A 102 -9.08 -0.72 -6.36
N GLY A 103 -8.60 -1.92 -6.08
CA GLY A 103 -7.42 -2.16 -5.27
C GLY A 103 -6.23 -2.58 -6.14
N THR A 104 -5.05 -2.04 -5.83
CA THR A 104 -3.80 -2.42 -6.50
C THR A 104 -3.29 -3.73 -5.92
N GLN A 105 -2.86 -4.66 -6.78
CA GLN A 105 -2.16 -5.86 -6.32
C GLN A 105 -0.90 -5.47 -5.54
N LEU A 106 -0.71 -6.06 -4.37
CA LEU A 106 0.32 -5.64 -3.43
C LEU A 106 1.62 -6.44 -3.54
N ALA A 107 1.54 -7.77 -3.60
CA ALA A 107 2.67 -8.66 -3.35
C ALA A 107 3.88 -8.41 -4.26
N ALA A 108 3.70 -8.48 -5.59
CA ALA A 108 4.82 -8.34 -6.52
C ALA A 108 5.38 -6.90 -6.57
N PRO A 109 4.55 -5.84 -6.71
CA PRO A 109 5.05 -4.46 -6.69
C PRO A 109 5.74 -4.08 -5.36
N LEU A 110 5.21 -4.55 -4.23
CA LEU A 110 5.82 -4.28 -2.92
C LEU A 110 7.20 -4.95 -2.82
N ALA A 111 7.34 -6.19 -3.26
CA ALA A 111 8.63 -6.89 -3.25
C ALA A 111 9.70 -6.14 -4.07
N VAL A 112 9.32 -5.61 -5.23
CA VAL A 112 10.22 -4.78 -6.06
C VAL A 112 10.63 -3.51 -5.33
N LEU A 113 9.68 -2.79 -4.73
CA LEU A 113 9.95 -1.56 -4.00
C LEU A 113 10.84 -1.79 -2.78
N MET A 114 10.60 -2.87 -2.01
CA MET A 114 11.43 -3.24 -0.88
C MET A 114 12.85 -3.60 -1.29
N ALA A 115 13.02 -4.32 -2.40
CA ALA A 115 14.34 -4.64 -2.94
C ALA A 115 15.11 -3.37 -3.39
N GLU A 116 14.41 -2.40 -3.99
CA GLU A 116 15.03 -1.12 -4.36
C GLU A 116 15.41 -0.27 -3.12
N LEU A 117 14.58 -0.26 -2.08
CA LEU A 117 14.89 0.42 -0.83
C LEU A 117 16.14 -0.18 -0.17
N ALA A 118 16.21 -1.51 -0.08
CA ALA A 118 17.34 -2.21 0.52
C ALA A 118 18.68 -1.95 -0.20
N LYS A 119 18.68 -1.68 -1.50
CA LYS A 119 19.89 -1.31 -2.24
C LYS A 119 20.42 0.08 -1.85
N GLN A 120 19.55 0.98 -1.39
CA GLN A 120 19.96 2.33 -0.98
C GLN A 120 20.60 2.34 0.40
N ASP A 121 20.24 1.38 1.25
CA ASP A 121 20.80 1.23 2.60
C ASP A 121 22.17 0.51 2.61
N GLN A 122 22.64 -0.01 1.46
CA GLN A 122 23.95 -0.63 1.41
C GLN A 122 25.03 0.46 1.50
N PRO A 123 25.98 0.33 2.46
CA PRO A 123 27.11 1.23 2.53
C PRO A 123 27.91 1.13 1.22
N VAL A 124 28.15 2.28 0.58
CA VAL A 124 29.01 2.33 -0.59
C VAL A 124 30.39 1.80 -0.16
N SER A 125 30.72 0.59 -0.61
CA SER A 125 32.06 0.04 -0.45
C SER A 125 33.00 0.92 -1.27
N LEU A 126 33.70 1.83 -0.62
CA LEU A 126 34.78 2.59 -1.23
C LEU A 126 35.93 1.63 -1.47
N SER A 127 36.00 1.04 -2.67
CA SER A 127 37.25 0.48 -3.16
C SER A 127 38.27 1.63 -3.26
N ALA A 128 39.40 1.45 -2.64
CA ALA A 128 40.48 2.43 -2.56
C ALA A 128 41.00 2.79 -3.95
N GLY A 129 40.47 3.84 -4.52
CA GLY A 129 40.80 4.37 -5.83
C GLY A 129 40.09 5.68 -6.09
N GLY A 130 40.63 6.80 -5.58
CA GLY A 130 40.27 8.15 -5.98
C GLY A 130 39.03 8.73 -5.30
N VAL A 131 39.26 9.55 -4.29
CA VAL A 131 38.23 10.36 -3.63
C VAL A 131 37.77 11.47 -4.58
N GLN A 132 36.54 11.37 -5.12
CA GLN A 132 35.79 12.56 -5.57
C GLN A 132 34.67 12.78 -4.56
N MET A 133 34.84 13.84 -3.78
CA MET A 133 33.77 14.36 -2.93
C MET A 133 32.68 14.97 -3.81
N LEU A 134 31.60 14.24 -4.06
CA LEU A 134 30.35 14.80 -4.51
C LEU A 134 29.47 15.02 -3.29
N SER A 135 29.35 16.26 -2.84
CA SER A 135 28.35 16.67 -1.85
C SER A 135 26.97 16.60 -2.50
N GLY A 136 26.37 15.43 -2.55
CA GLY A 136 25.00 15.22 -3.01
C GLY A 136 24.08 15.14 -1.81
N GLY A 137 23.29 16.20 -1.59
CA GLY A 137 22.18 16.13 -0.63
C GLY A 137 21.24 14.99 -1.00
N LYS A 138 20.89 14.14 -0.02
CA LYS A 138 19.88 13.10 -0.17
C LYS A 138 18.57 13.74 -0.59
N ALA A 139 18.18 13.58 -1.83
CA ALA A 139 16.83 13.91 -2.26
C ALA A 139 15.90 12.81 -1.72
N LYS A 140 15.15 13.14 -0.66
CA LYS A 140 14.08 12.29 -0.13
C LYS A 140 12.87 12.47 -1.03
N GLY A 141 12.47 11.46 -1.77
CA GLY A 141 11.33 11.50 -2.68
C GLY A 141 10.61 10.17 -2.76
N ALA A 142 9.31 10.21 -2.98
CA ALA A 142 8.52 9.03 -3.28
C ALA A 142 8.98 8.41 -4.61
N LYS A 143 9.13 7.09 -4.65
CA LYS A 143 9.43 6.36 -5.88
C LYS A 143 8.18 5.68 -6.41
N PHE A 144 7.89 5.94 -7.68
CA PHE A 144 6.78 5.32 -8.41
C PHE A 144 7.34 4.24 -9.33
N VAL A 145 6.76 3.05 -9.26
CA VAL A 145 7.00 1.99 -10.23
C VAL A 145 5.88 2.05 -11.26
N LYS A 146 6.24 2.26 -12.52
CA LYS A 146 5.28 2.13 -13.63
C LYS A 146 5.00 0.66 -13.88
N PRO A 147 3.75 0.29 -14.22
CA PRO A 147 3.37 -1.06 -14.58
C PRO A 147 4.11 -1.55 -15.84
#